data_f8dd2f3e45361929d2d2aeebbfc58ff4
#
_entry.id   f8dd2f3e45361929d2d2aeebbfc58ff4
#
_cell.length_a   1.000
_cell.length_b   1.000
_cell.length_c   1.000
_cell.angle_alpha   90.00
_cell.angle_beta   90.00
_cell.angle_gamma   90.00
#
_symmetry.space_group_name_H-M   'P 1'
#
loop_
_entity.id
_entity.type
_entity.pdbx_description
1 polymer ?
#
loop_
_entity_poly.entity_id
_entity_poly.type
_entity_poly.pdbx_seq_one_letter_code
_entity_poly.pdbx_strand_id
1 'polypeptide(L)'
;FCCMSQSLFSRRQFLTYAGGTAVVASITPSIAFASYPDQPRTISMNNLHTGERLETCYFDGTNYVGDEMARLSKLCRDFRRNEIHPMDKNLFDQITQIQNVLGIQKEVQIISGYRSPATNEALRANSNGVAKKSYHMLGKAIDFRIDGVNLKELRDVAKSLNAGGVGYYARSNFIHIDTGPVRSW
;
A
#
# COMPACT_ATOMS: atom_id res chain seq x y z
N PHE A 1 30.01 -24.77 -42.48
CA PHE A 1 29.94 -23.54 -43.29
C PHE A 1 28.48 -23.18 -43.46
N CYS A 2 28.05 -22.17 -42.76
CA CYS A 2 26.66 -21.71 -42.78
C CYS A 2 26.67 -20.23 -43.13
N CYS A 3 25.94 -19.84 -44.14
CA CYS A 3 25.82 -18.46 -44.59
C CYS A 3 24.53 -17.86 -44.04
N MET A 4 24.63 -16.82 -43.21
CA MET A 4 23.50 -16.01 -42.73
C MET A 4 23.01 -15.12 -43.89
N SER A 5 21.70 -15.16 -44.15
CA SER A 5 21.02 -14.18 -44.99
C SER A 5 20.21 -13.23 -44.12
N GLN A 6 20.65 -11.97 -44.01
CA GLN A 6 19.89 -10.87 -43.44
C GLN A 6 19.07 -10.21 -44.54
N SER A 7 17.73 -10.25 -44.39
CA SER A 7 16.85 -9.48 -45.26
C SER A 7 16.77 -8.04 -44.77
N LEU A 8 17.36 -7.12 -45.50
CA LEU A 8 17.27 -5.68 -45.30
C LEU A 8 15.90 -5.18 -45.81
N PHE A 9 15.01 -4.77 -44.93
CA PHE A 9 13.81 -4.04 -45.32
C PHE A 9 14.17 -2.66 -45.89
N SER A 10 13.80 -2.44 -47.15
CA SER A 10 14.04 -1.20 -47.88
C SER A 10 13.10 -0.09 -47.41
N ARG A 11 13.66 1.13 -47.18
CA ARG A 11 12.95 2.36 -46.76
C ARG A 11 11.85 2.84 -47.74
N ARG A 12 11.64 2.19 -48.86
CA ARG A 12 10.65 2.57 -49.88
C ARG A 12 9.28 1.89 -49.74
N GLN A 13 9.13 0.92 -48.86
CA GLN A 13 7.84 0.24 -48.63
C GLN A 13 6.98 0.87 -47.54
N PHE A 14 7.41 1.96 -46.90
CA PHE A 14 6.72 2.60 -45.80
C PHE A 14 5.68 3.66 -46.22
N LEU A 15 5.51 3.93 -47.51
CA LEU A 15 4.71 5.08 -47.97
C LEU A 15 3.43 4.72 -48.74
N THR A 16 2.93 3.50 -48.72
CA THR A 16 1.71 3.13 -49.45
C THR A 16 0.49 2.71 -48.59
N TYR A 17 0.49 2.97 -47.30
CA TYR A 17 -0.73 2.78 -46.47
C TYR A 17 -1.10 4.06 -45.71
N ALA A 18 -1.37 5.13 -46.45
CA ALA A 18 -1.99 6.33 -45.93
C ALA A 18 -3.45 6.38 -46.43
N GLY A 19 -4.35 5.77 -45.70
CA GLY A 19 -5.78 5.78 -46.04
C GLY A 19 -6.61 4.89 -45.12
N GLY A 20 -6.62 5.20 -43.84
CA GLY A 20 -7.49 4.50 -42.88
C GLY A 20 -7.77 5.43 -41.72
N THR A 21 -9.05 5.75 -41.48
CA THR A 21 -9.54 6.53 -40.36
C THR A 21 -8.93 6.09 -39.04
N ALA A 22 -8.11 6.96 -38.44
CA ALA A 22 -7.56 6.74 -37.11
C ALA A 22 -8.71 6.82 -36.10
N VAL A 23 -9.25 5.69 -35.69
CA VAL A 23 -9.97 5.56 -34.44
C VAL A 23 -8.93 5.70 -33.33
N VAL A 24 -8.84 6.88 -32.75
CA VAL A 24 -8.08 7.09 -31.53
C VAL A 24 -8.83 6.38 -30.41
N ALA A 25 -8.57 5.08 -30.25
CA ALA A 25 -8.92 4.39 -29.03
C ALA A 25 -8.04 5.03 -27.93
N SER A 26 -8.63 5.85 -27.08
CA SER A 26 -8.05 6.33 -25.85
C SER A 26 -7.81 5.12 -24.96
N ILE A 27 -6.62 4.53 -25.09
CA ILE A 27 -6.11 3.54 -24.14
C ILE A 27 -5.80 4.34 -22.89
N THR A 28 -6.79 4.53 -22.02
CA THR A 28 -6.50 4.83 -20.63
C THR A 28 -5.69 3.65 -20.13
N PRO A 29 -4.46 3.82 -19.63
CA PRO A 29 -3.79 2.74 -18.96
C PRO A 29 -4.61 2.45 -17.70
N SER A 30 -5.50 1.46 -17.76
CA SER A 30 -5.91 0.77 -16.56
C SER A 30 -4.60 0.22 -16.01
N ILE A 31 -4.10 0.81 -14.92
CA ILE A 31 -3.08 0.15 -14.10
C ILE A 31 -3.85 -1.06 -13.54
N ALA A 32 -3.87 -2.14 -14.32
CA ALA A 32 -4.28 -3.42 -13.83
C ALA A 32 -3.44 -3.62 -12.56
N PHE A 33 -4.08 -3.94 -11.45
CA PHE A 33 -3.40 -4.54 -10.31
C PHE A 33 -2.61 -5.72 -10.90
N ALA A 34 -1.39 -5.45 -11.30
CA ALA A 34 -0.47 -6.50 -11.68
C ALA A 34 -0.39 -7.36 -10.43
N SER A 35 -1.02 -8.53 -10.46
CA SER A 35 -0.73 -9.59 -9.52
C SER A 35 0.80 -9.69 -9.56
N TYR A 36 1.45 -9.17 -8.50
CA TYR A 36 2.88 -9.35 -8.35
C TYR A 36 3.10 -10.86 -8.38
N PRO A 37 3.88 -11.37 -9.34
CA PRO A 37 4.13 -12.79 -9.42
C PRO A 37 4.75 -13.22 -8.10
N ASP A 38 4.46 -14.42 -7.69
CA ASP A 38 4.92 -15.28 -6.61
C ASP A 38 6.32 -14.92 -6.02
N GLN A 39 6.49 -13.68 -5.57
CA GLN A 39 7.70 -13.21 -4.92
C GLN A 39 7.45 -13.05 -3.43
N PRO A 40 8.35 -13.52 -2.58
CA PRO A 40 8.28 -13.26 -1.15
C PRO A 40 8.18 -11.77 -0.84
N ARG A 41 7.32 -11.40 0.11
CA ARG A 41 7.13 -10.01 0.54
C ARG A 41 7.59 -9.85 1.97
N THR A 42 8.56 -8.98 2.15
CA THR A 42 9.10 -8.58 3.44
C THR A 42 8.66 -7.18 3.80
N ILE A 43 8.52 -6.90 5.08
CA ILE A 43 8.19 -5.57 5.60
C ILE A 43 8.97 -5.33 6.89
N SER A 44 9.53 -4.13 7.03
CA SER A 44 10.14 -3.65 8.26
C SER A 44 9.27 -2.55 8.86
N MET A 45 8.86 -2.71 10.11
CA MET A 45 7.93 -1.81 10.78
C MET A 45 8.39 -1.48 12.21
N ASN A 46 8.08 -0.24 12.65
CA ASN A 46 8.37 0.26 13.98
C ASN A 46 7.13 0.93 14.56
N ASN A 47 6.65 0.47 15.71
CA ASN A 47 5.58 1.14 16.44
C ASN A 47 6.15 2.25 17.30
N LEU A 48 5.87 3.50 16.95
CA LEU A 48 6.43 4.69 17.61
C LEU A 48 5.98 4.88 19.06
N HIS A 49 4.88 4.23 19.47
CA HIS A 49 4.37 4.31 20.84
C HIS A 49 4.98 3.27 21.79
N THR A 50 5.31 2.09 21.26
CA THR A 50 5.87 1.01 22.06
C THR A 50 7.38 0.86 21.89
N GLY A 51 7.94 1.45 20.82
CA GLY A 51 9.33 1.27 20.42
C GLY A 51 9.65 -0.10 19.85
N GLU A 52 8.65 -0.97 19.72
CA GLU A 52 8.81 -2.32 19.18
C GLU A 52 9.05 -2.26 17.67
N ARG A 53 9.99 -3.09 17.20
CA ARG A 53 10.35 -3.24 15.78
C ARG A 53 10.17 -4.67 15.34
N LEU A 54 9.81 -4.84 14.08
CA LEU A 54 9.66 -6.14 13.44
C LEU A 54 10.06 -6.03 11.97
N GLU A 55 10.97 -6.88 11.57
CA GLU A 55 11.24 -7.17 10.17
C GLU A 55 10.84 -8.61 9.89
N THR A 56 10.05 -8.84 8.86
CA THR A 56 9.48 -10.17 8.61
C THR A 56 9.08 -10.38 7.15
N CYS A 57 9.17 -11.63 6.70
CA CYS A 57 8.59 -12.10 5.45
C CYS A 57 7.18 -12.61 5.74
N TYR A 58 6.17 -11.80 5.48
CA TYR A 58 4.77 -12.11 5.78
C TYR A 58 4.05 -12.89 4.66
N PHE A 59 4.67 -12.97 3.48
CA PHE A 59 4.21 -13.75 2.34
C PHE A 59 5.40 -14.45 1.70
N ASP A 60 5.33 -15.78 1.56
CA ASP A 60 6.46 -16.62 1.13
C ASP A 60 6.62 -16.76 -0.40
N GLY A 61 5.75 -16.09 -1.16
CA GLY A 61 5.62 -16.22 -2.62
C GLY A 61 4.39 -17.04 -3.03
N THR A 62 3.79 -17.79 -2.10
CA THR A 62 2.59 -18.61 -2.35
C THR A 62 1.50 -18.34 -1.32
N ASN A 63 1.88 -18.26 -0.03
CA ASN A 63 0.94 -18.13 1.08
C ASN A 63 1.36 -17.01 2.04
N TYR A 64 0.37 -16.45 2.74
CA TYR A 64 0.64 -15.61 3.91
C TYR A 64 1.11 -16.49 5.07
N VAL A 65 2.22 -16.11 5.68
CA VAL A 65 2.82 -16.85 6.80
C VAL A 65 2.07 -16.52 8.08
N GLY A 66 1.28 -17.46 8.59
CA GLY A 66 0.35 -17.23 9.69
C GLY A 66 1.00 -16.67 10.95
N ASP A 67 2.15 -17.22 11.38
CA ASP A 67 2.88 -16.75 12.56
C ASP A 67 3.38 -15.31 12.37
N GLU A 68 3.85 -14.96 11.18
CA GLU A 68 4.34 -13.62 10.89
C GLU A 68 3.18 -12.60 10.81
N MET A 69 2.02 -13.02 10.29
CA MET A 69 0.80 -12.21 10.34
C MET A 69 0.32 -11.97 11.79
N ALA A 70 0.48 -12.96 12.66
CA ALA A 70 0.18 -12.81 14.09
C ALA A 70 1.17 -11.84 14.78
N ARG A 71 2.46 -11.90 14.44
CA ARG A 71 3.49 -10.95 14.93
C ARG A 71 3.21 -9.52 14.45
N LEU A 72 2.84 -9.33 13.20
CA LEU A 72 2.42 -8.03 12.67
C LEU A 72 1.17 -7.49 13.37
N SER A 73 0.18 -8.35 13.61
CA SER A 73 -1.02 -7.99 14.37
C SER A 73 -0.69 -7.56 15.80
N LYS A 74 0.24 -8.25 16.46
CA LYS A 74 0.74 -7.86 17.79
C LYS A 74 1.46 -6.52 17.77
N LEU A 75 2.29 -6.26 16.76
CA LEU A 75 2.97 -4.96 16.60
C LEU A 75 1.98 -3.82 16.40
N CYS A 76 0.88 -4.08 15.67
CA CYS A 76 -0.18 -3.12 15.37
C CYS A 76 -1.29 -3.04 16.42
N ARG A 77 -1.15 -3.71 17.58
CA ARG A 77 -2.19 -3.75 18.61
C ARG A 77 -2.57 -2.38 19.18
N ASP A 78 -3.70 -2.32 19.83
CA ASP A 78 -4.05 -1.18 20.68
C ASP A 78 -3.11 -1.13 21.88
N PHE A 79 -2.06 -0.32 21.79
CA PHE A 79 -1.03 -0.24 22.83
C PHE A 79 -1.56 0.34 24.15
N ARG A 80 -2.64 1.11 24.14
CA ARG A 80 -3.23 1.72 25.34
C ARG A 80 -3.88 0.68 26.24
N ARG A 81 -4.41 -0.38 25.61
CA ARG A 81 -5.12 -1.46 26.30
C ARG A 81 -4.41 -2.80 26.17
N ASN A 82 -3.30 -2.84 25.44
CA ASN A 82 -2.58 -4.06 25.07
C ASN A 82 -3.49 -5.12 24.40
N GLU A 83 -4.49 -4.66 23.62
CA GLU A 83 -5.45 -5.52 22.95
C GLU A 83 -4.97 -5.82 21.52
N ILE A 84 -4.89 -7.11 21.19
CA ILE A 84 -4.48 -7.61 19.87
C ILE A 84 -5.74 -7.97 19.08
N HIS A 85 -5.77 -7.57 17.81
CA HIS A 85 -6.79 -7.95 16.84
C HIS A 85 -6.12 -8.32 15.51
N PRO A 86 -6.60 -9.34 14.79
CA PRO A 86 -6.05 -9.67 13.48
C PRO A 86 -6.11 -8.47 12.53
N MET A 87 -4.97 -8.15 11.92
CA MET A 87 -4.89 -7.10 10.91
C MET A 87 -5.16 -7.68 9.52
N ASP A 88 -5.88 -6.92 8.69
CA ASP A 88 -6.13 -7.29 7.30
C ASP A 88 -4.81 -7.34 6.52
N LYS A 89 -4.51 -8.49 5.94
CA LYS A 89 -3.29 -8.73 5.16
C LYS A 89 -3.12 -7.73 4.01
N ASN A 90 -4.22 -7.29 3.41
CA ASN A 90 -4.20 -6.34 2.30
C ASN A 90 -3.61 -4.96 2.69
N LEU A 91 -3.59 -4.60 3.98
CA LEU A 91 -2.89 -3.40 4.44
C LEU A 91 -1.38 -3.49 4.24
N PHE A 92 -0.79 -4.64 4.56
CA PHE A 92 0.65 -4.86 4.40
C PHE A 92 1.02 -4.95 2.92
N ASP A 93 0.12 -5.52 2.09
CA ASP A 93 0.28 -5.52 0.64
C ASP A 93 0.25 -4.10 0.06
N GLN A 94 -0.69 -3.25 0.51
CA GLN A 94 -0.74 -1.85 0.10
C GLN A 94 0.56 -1.11 0.46
N ILE A 95 1.08 -1.30 1.68
CA ILE A 95 2.33 -0.67 2.12
C ILE A 95 3.51 -1.14 1.25
N THR A 96 3.61 -2.45 0.99
CA THR A 96 4.66 -3.01 0.13
C THR A 96 4.56 -2.45 -1.29
N GLN A 97 3.35 -2.35 -1.85
CA GLN A 97 3.14 -1.76 -3.17
C GLN A 97 3.51 -0.27 -3.21
N ILE A 98 3.16 0.49 -2.17
CA ILE A 98 3.58 1.90 -2.04
C ILE A 98 5.10 2.00 -2.07
N GLN A 99 5.81 1.18 -1.30
CA GLN A 99 7.28 1.19 -1.28
C GLN A 99 7.87 0.80 -2.65
N ASN A 100 7.28 -0.19 -3.33
CA ASN A 100 7.72 -0.62 -4.66
C ASN A 100 7.55 0.49 -5.70
N VAL A 101 6.41 1.21 -5.69
CA VAL A 101 6.18 2.35 -6.59
C VAL A 101 7.16 3.49 -6.32
N LEU A 102 7.50 3.72 -5.05
CA LEU A 102 8.50 4.72 -4.65
C LEU A 102 9.95 4.26 -4.88
N GLY A 103 10.18 3.00 -5.27
CA GLY A 103 11.52 2.43 -5.44
C GLY A 103 12.34 2.39 -4.15
N ILE A 104 11.68 2.21 -2.99
CA ILE A 104 12.31 2.20 -1.67
C ILE A 104 11.99 0.90 -0.92
N GLN A 105 12.86 0.58 0.05
CA GLN A 105 12.61 -0.46 1.05
C GLN A 105 13.10 0.07 2.40
N LYS A 106 12.19 0.72 3.14
CA LYS A 106 12.50 1.42 4.39
C LYS A 106 11.59 0.96 5.52
N GLU A 107 12.04 1.19 6.74
CA GLU A 107 11.22 0.96 7.94
C GLU A 107 9.98 1.86 7.94
N VAL A 108 8.82 1.26 8.12
CA VAL A 108 7.52 1.93 8.21
C VAL A 108 7.24 2.29 9.67
N GLN A 109 7.05 3.56 9.97
CA GLN A 109 6.75 4.05 11.30
C GLN A 109 5.24 4.06 11.55
N ILE A 110 4.76 3.17 12.42
CA ILE A 110 3.34 3.04 12.79
C ILE A 110 2.98 4.09 13.83
N ILE A 111 1.94 4.88 13.55
CA ILE A 111 1.33 5.83 14.47
C ILE A 111 0.08 5.21 15.13
N SER A 112 -0.73 4.45 14.37
CA SER A 112 -1.90 3.76 14.88
C SER A 112 -2.21 2.54 14.01
N GLY A 113 -2.36 1.37 14.62
CA GLY A 113 -2.88 0.16 13.98
C GLY A 113 -4.29 -0.13 14.46
N TYR A 114 -4.52 -1.32 15.07
CA TYR A 114 -5.79 -1.65 15.70
C TYR A 114 -6.12 -0.68 16.85
N ARG A 115 -7.38 -0.38 16.96
CA ARG A 115 -7.94 0.49 18.01
C ARG A 115 -9.19 -0.17 18.56
N SER A 116 -9.17 -0.54 19.83
CA SER A 116 -10.33 -1.13 20.50
C SER A 116 -11.52 -0.16 20.51
N PRO A 117 -12.76 -0.65 20.58
CA PRO A 117 -13.95 0.21 20.70
C PRO A 117 -13.84 1.22 21.84
N ALA A 118 -13.32 0.80 22.99
CA ALA A 118 -13.15 1.66 24.16
C ALA A 118 -12.11 2.76 23.92
N THR A 119 -10.99 2.44 23.28
CA THR A 119 -9.99 3.45 22.89
C THR A 119 -10.57 4.41 21.85
N ASN A 120 -11.32 3.90 20.87
CA ASN A 120 -11.96 4.74 19.86
C ASN A 120 -12.96 5.72 20.47
N GLU A 121 -13.75 5.27 21.45
CA GLU A 121 -14.70 6.11 22.18
C GLU A 121 -13.99 7.20 23.00
N ALA A 122 -12.95 6.83 23.74
CA ALA A 122 -12.13 7.78 24.51
C ALA A 122 -11.48 8.85 23.61
N LEU A 123 -10.98 8.47 22.45
CA LEU A 123 -10.40 9.41 21.48
C LEU A 123 -11.47 10.33 20.88
N ARG A 124 -12.69 9.83 20.63
CA ARG A 124 -13.81 10.63 20.14
C ARG A 124 -14.29 11.66 21.16
N ALA A 125 -14.29 11.31 22.43
CA ALA A 125 -14.65 12.24 23.50
C ALA A 125 -13.68 13.45 23.56
N ASN A 126 -12.44 13.26 23.13
CA ASN A 126 -11.38 14.28 23.21
C ASN A 126 -11.03 14.90 21.83
N SER A 127 -11.68 14.49 20.73
CA SER A 127 -11.35 14.93 19.38
C SER A 127 -12.52 14.78 18.41
N ASN A 128 -12.77 15.80 17.60
CA ASN A 128 -13.81 15.79 16.57
C ASN A 128 -13.41 15.02 15.28
N GLY A 129 -12.14 14.60 15.17
CA GLY A 129 -11.60 13.94 13.96
C GLY A 129 -11.71 12.42 13.94
N VAL A 130 -12.25 11.78 15.00
CA VAL A 130 -12.30 10.33 15.10
C VAL A 130 -13.68 9.81 14.71
N ALA A 131 -13.75 8.97 13.68
CA ALA A 131 -14.99 8.38 13.19
C ALA A 131 -15.63 7.42 14.21
N LYS A 132 -17.00 7.43 14.31
CA LYS A 132 -17.73 6.50 15.17
C LYS A 132 -17.57 5.04 14.71
N LYS A 133 -17.59 4.81 13.38
CA LYS A 133 -17.35 3.51 12.74
C LYS A 133 -15.99 3.55 12.05
N SER A 134 -14.93 3.35 12.83
CA SER A 134 -13.56 3.42 12.34
C SER A 134 -13.07 2.06 11.85
N TYR A 135 -12.41 2.02 10.70
CA TYR A 135 -11.75 0.81 10.19
C TYR A 135 -10.61 0.32 11.08
N HIS A 136 -10.02 1.18 11.91
CA HIS A 136 -9.07 0.77 12.95
C HIS A 136 -9.67 -0.24 13.93
N MET A 137 -10.97 -0.12 14.27
CA MET A 137 -11.66 -1.07 15.17
C MET A 137 -11.87 -2.45 14.55
N LEU A 138 -11.69 -2.57 13.25
CA LEU A 138 -11.84 -3.82 12.50
C LEU A 138 -10.49 -4.45 12.09
N GLY A 139 -9.37 -3.88 12.52
CA GLY A 139 -8.04 -4.26 12.02
C GLY A 139 -7.84 -3.97 10.54
N LYS A 140 -8.61 -3.05 9.96
CA LYS A 140 -8.65 -2.74 8.53
C LYS A 140 -8.11 -1.35 8.18
N ALA A 141 -7.35 -0.74 9.08
CA ALA A 141 -6.71 0.55 8.86
C ALA A 141 -5.38 0.66 9.59
N ILE A 142 -4.50 1.48 9.04
CA ILE A 142 -3.22 1.82 9.64
C ILE A 142 -2.86 3.27 9.33
N ASP A 143 -2.39 3.98 10.36
CA ASP A 143 -1.81 5.32 10.26
C ASP A 143 -0.29 5.17 10.33
N PHE A 144 0.43 5.69 9.32
CA PHE A 144 1.87 5.51 9.23
C PHE A 144 2.56 6.64 8.46
N ARG A 145 3.88 6.66 8.59
CA ARG A 145 4.79 7.43 7.75
C ARG A 145 6.03 6.60 7.45
N ILE A 146 6.85 7.06 6.52
CA ILE A 146 8.17 6.48 6.22
C ILE A 146 9.19 7.61 6.35
N ASP A 147 10.20 7.42 7.17
CA ASP A 147 11.20 8.46 7.41
C ASP A 147 11.98 8.81 6.15
N GLY A 148 12.19 10.12 5.94
CA GLY A 148 12.86 10.63 4.75
C GLY A 148 12.05 10.51 3.44
N VAL A 149 10.74 10.18 3.51
CA VAL A 149 9.81 10.21 2.38
C VAL A 149 8.86 11.40 2.52
N ASN A 150 8.68 12.15 1.43
CA ASN A 150 7.74 13.26 1.41
C ASN A 150 6.31 12.77 1.63
N LEU A 151 5.62 13.31 2.62
CA LEU A 151 4.28 12.83 3.01
C LEU A 151 3.23 13.02 1.90
N LYS A 152 3.36 14.07 1.07
CA LYS A 152 2.47 14.27 -0.09
C LYS A 152 2.69 13.20 -1.16
N GLU A 153 3.94 12.88 -1.44
CA GLU A 153 4.31 11.82 -2.37
C GLU A 153 3.80 10.46 -1.89
N LEU A 154 4.01 10.14 -0.60
CA LEU A 154 3.48 8.92 0.04
C LEU A 154 1.94 8.82 -0.12
N ARG A 155 1.23 9.93 0.14
CA ARG A 155 -0.23 10.03 -0.09
C ARG A 155 -0.62 9.80 -1.54
N ASP A 156 0.07 10.45 -2.47
CA ASP A 156 -0.30 10.42 -3.89
C ASP A 156 -0.11 9.03 -4.48
N VAL A 157 0.97 8.34 -4.09
CA VAL A 157 1.19 6.92 -4.44
C VAL A 157 0.11 6.04 -3.79
N ALA A 158 -0.21 6.21 -2.50
CA ALA A 158 -1.27 5.45 -1.86
C ALA A 158 -2.62 5.62 -2.57
N LYS A 159 -2.96 6.85 -3.01
CA LYS A 159 -4.18 7.12 -3.78
C LYS A 159 -4.17 6.47 -5.16
N SER A 160 -3.04 6.44 -5.84
CA SER A 160 -2.92 5.85 -7.19
C SER A 160 -3.20 4.34 -7.21
N LEU A 161 -3.00 3.66 -6.09
CA LEU A 161 -3.29 2.23 -5.96
C LEU A 161 -4.79 1.91 -6.02
N ASN A 162 -5.67 2.87 -5.71
CA ASN A 162 -7.12 2.66 -5.63
C ASN A 162 -7.53 1.44 -4.77
N ALA A 163 -6.77 1.15 -3.71
CA ALA A 163 -6.91 -0.06 -2.91
C ALA A 163 -7.80 0.13 -1.66
N GLY A 164 -8.27 1.35 -1.40
CA GLY A 164 -9.10 1.67 -0.25
C GLY A 164 -9.13 3.16 0.09
N GLY A 165 -9.42 3.50 1.33
CA GLY A 165 -9.43 4.87 1.82
C GLY A 165 -8.01 5.40 2.06
N VAL A 166 -7.77 6.68 1.72
CA VAL A 166 -6.52 7.38 1.99
C VAL A 166 -6.79 8.71 2.65
N GLY A 167 -6.30 8.89 3.87
CA GLY A 167 -6.36 10.14 4.63
C GLY A 167 -5.00 10.84 4.69
N TYR A 168 -5.00 12.18 4.64
CA TYR A 168 -3.78 12.98 4.70
C TYR A 168 -3.76 13.90 5.91
N TYR A 169 -2.85 13.65 6.83
CA TYR A 169 -2.74 14.37 8.11
C TYR A 169 -1.41 15.12 8.20
N ALA A 170 -1.29 16.20 7.44
CA ALA A 170 -0.04 16.98 7.31
C ALA A 170 0.48 17.50 8.64
N ARG A 171 -0.41 18.03 9.52
CA ARG A 171 -0.01 18.58 10.83
C ARG A 171 0.54 17.50 11.77
N SER A 172 0.01 16.28 11.68
CA SER A 172 0.41 15.15 12.52
C SER A 172 1.47 14.27 11.84
N ASN A 173 1.87 14.64 10.62
CA ASN A 173 2.92 13.99 9.84
C ASN A 173 2.69 12.48 9.64
N PHE A 174 1.50 12.09 9.16
CA PHE A 174 1.20 10.72 8.76
C PHE A 174 0.12 10.66 7.65
N ILE A 175 0.04 9.53 6.98
CA ILE A 175 -1.11 9.16 6.16
C ILE A 175 -1.88 8.01 6.81
N HIS A 176 -3.17 7.97 6.52
CA HIS A 176 -4.05 6.84 6.80
C HIS A 176 -4.26 6.03 5.54
N ILE A 177 -4.24 4.70 5.65
CA ILE A 177 -4.77 3.80 4.62
C ILE A 177 -5.75 2.82 5.26
N ASP A 178 -6.74 2.38 4.49
CA ASP A 178 -7.66 1.32 4.90
C ASP A 178 -8.08 0.42 3.72
N THR A 179 -8.68 -0.73 4.03
CA THR A 179 -9.20 -1.70 3.04
C THR A 179 -10.71 -1.54 2.82
N GLY A 180 -11.26 -0.36 3.08
CA GLY A 180 -12.64 -0.01 2.77
C GLY A 180 -12.83 0.49 1.33
N PRO A 181 -13.98 1.11 1.02
CA PRO A 181 -14.21 1.71 -0.28
C PRO A 181 -13.19 2.79 -0.62
N VAL A 182 -12.84 2.91 -1.91
CA VAL A 182 -11.90 3.92 -2.40
C VAL A 182 -12.46 5.32 -2.13
N ARG A 183 -11.71 6.12 -1.38
CA ARG A 183 -12.01 7.50 -1.03
C ARG A 183 -10.75 8.22 -0.52
N SER A 184 -10.78 9.56 -0.46
CA SER A 184 -9.65 10.34 0.12
C SER A 184 -10.15 11.60 0.80
N TRP A 185 -9.43 12.09 1.84
CA TRP A 185 -9.71 13.31 2.59
C TRP A 185 -8.45 13.97 3.13
#